data_5fef4efb4ec3e53894f4930f75bacc71
#
_entry.id   5fef4efb4ec3e53894f4930f75bacc71
#
_cell.length_a   1.000
_cell.length_b   1.000
_cell.length_c   1.000
_cell.angle_alpha   90.00
_cell.angle_beta   90.00
_cell.angle_gamma   90.00
#
_symmetry.space_group_name_H-M   'P 1'
#
loop_
_entity.id
_entity.type
_entity.pdbx_description
1 polymer ?
#
loop_
_entity_poly.entity_id
_entity_poly.type
_entity_poly.pdbx_seq_one_letter_code
_entity_poly.pdbx_strand_id
1 'polypeptide(L)'
;MLFRSLHALNEALPDPQLSAAMTRMEKAGRAIVETVEGDPAKAKQVRRFANYYLPDAVHVLEQYAKLAKQGVRGANAASIRAEVERNAGSIATAFENQLDALYAAESMDLSADLTVLQNMLRGQGLSQ
;
A
#
# COMPACT_ATOMS: atom_id res chain seq x y z
N MET A 1 10.49 -2.57 11.77
CA MET A 1 10.55 -2.24 10.36
C MET A 1 9.57 -1.17 10.00
N LEU A 2 9.50 -0.77 8.72
CA LEU A 2 8.68 0.37 8.30
C LEU A 2 7.19 0.24 8.64
N PHE A 3 6.62 -0.96 8.56
CA PHE A 3 5.21 -1.15 8.93
C PHE A 3 4.96 -0.99 10.41
N ARG A 4 5.91 -1.37 11.26
CA ARG A 4 5.82 -1.09 12.69
C ARG A 4 5.88 0.40 12.96
N SER A 5 6.68 1.13 12.19
CA SER A 5 6.76 2.59 12.28
C SER A 5 5.43 3.23 11.91
N LEU A 6 4.78 2.79 10.85
CA LEU A 6 3.45 3.27 10.45
C LEU A 6 2.42 3.01 11.54
N HIS A 7 2.40 1.81 12.11
CA HIS A 7 1.47 1.46 13.17
C HIS A 7 1.68 2.32 14.42
N ALA A 8 2.94 2.48 14.83
CA ALA A 8 3.28 3.30 15.99
C ALA A 8 2.89 4.77 15.77
N LEU A 9 3.13 5.31 14.56
CA LEU A 9 2.74 6.67 14.21
C LEU A 9 1.23 6.83 14.22
N ASN A 10 0.49 5.85 13.71
CA ASN A 10 -0.96 5.88 13.70
C ASN A 10 -1.53 5.95 15.13
N GLU A 11 -0.97 5.17 16.05
CA GLU A 11 -1.39 5.20 17.45
C GLU A 11 -1.02 6.50 18.14
N ALA A 12 0.10 7.11 17.76
CA ALA A 12 0.61 8.33 18.38
C ALA A 12 -0.09 9.60 17.91
N LEU A 13 -0.72 9.59 16.74
CA LEU A 13 -1.32 10.77 16.12
C LEU A 13 -2.83 10.81 16.36
N PRO A 14 -3.35 11.82 17.08
CA PRO A 14 -4.77 11.93 17.39
C PRO A 14 -5.56 12.65 16.28
N ASP A 15 -5.30 12.30 15.03
CA ASP A 15 -5.95 12.90 13.87
C ASP A 15 -6.77 11.82 13.14
N PRO A 16 -8.12 11.87 13.20
CA PRO A 16 -8.95 10.82 12.61
C PRO A 16 -8.78 10.65 11.11
N GLN A 17 -8.57 11.74 10.36
CA GLN A 17 -8.39 11.65 8.91
C GLN A 17 -7.06 11.02 8.56
N LEU A 18 -6.00 11.45 9.23
CA LEU A 18 -4.67 10.89 9.05
C LEU A 18 -4.65 9.43 9.50
N SER A 19 -5.28 9.12 10.61
CA SER A 19 -5.37 7.75 11.12
C SER A 19 -6.07 6.83 10.14
N ALA A 20 -7.14 7.28 9.51
CA ALA A 20 -7.86 6.50 8.49
C ALA A 20 -6.95 6.19 7.29
N ALA A 21 -6.19 7.18 6.80
CA ALA A 21 -5.26 6.99 5.71
C ALA A 21 -4.13 6.01 6.09
N MET A 22 -3.60 6.15 7.30
CA MET A 22 -2.53 5.27 7.79
C MET A 22 -3.01 3.83 7.98
N THR A 23 -4.24 3.63 8.40
CA THR A 23 -4.85 2.31 8.51
C THR A 23 -4.97 1.66 7.13
N ARG A 24 -5.35 2.42 6.12
CA ARG A 24 -5.39 1.93 4.73
C ARG A 24 -3.99 1.54 4.25
N MET A 25 -2.97 2.35 4.55
CA MET A 25 -1.57 2.03 4.20
C MET A 25 -1.11 0.74 4.87
N GLU A 26 -1.38 0.58 6.17
CA GLU A 26 -1.01 -0.64 6.91
C GLU A 26 -1.67 -1.87 6.31
N LYS A 27 -2.96 -1.78 6.04
CA LYS A 27 -3.72 -2.91 5.49
C LYS A 27 -3.23 -3.31 4.12
N ALA A 28 -3.06 -2.35 3.22
CA ALA A 28 -2.55 -2.60 1.87
C ALA A 28 -1.11 -3.09 1.92
N GLY A 29 -0.28 -2.48 2.76
CA GLY A 29 1.12 -2.86 2.91
C GLY A 29 1.31 -4.28 3.41
N ARG A 30 0.52 -4.70 4.39
CA ARG A 30 0.56 -6.09 4.88
C ARG A 30 0.16 -7.08 3.82
N ALA A 31 -0.89 -6.76 3.04
CA ALA A 31 -1.32 -7.62 1.95
C ALA A 31 -0.27 -7.73 0.86
N ILE A 32 0.45 -6.64 0.56
CA ILE A 32 1.57 -6.65 -0.39
C ILE A 32 2.67 -7.59 0.11
N VAL A 33 3.06 -7.46 1.38
CA VAL A 33 4.12 -8.31 1.98
C VAL A 33 3.71 -9.78 1.94
N GLU A 34 2.49 -10.10 2.33
CA GLU A 34 1.99 -11.48 2.31
C GLU A 34 1.98 -12.05 0.90
N THR A 35 1.60 -11.26 -0.09
CA THR A 35 1.59 -11.68 -1.49
C THR A 35 3.00 -11.98 -1.99
N VAL A 36 3.97 -11.14 -1.64
CA VAL A 36 5.38 -11.34 -2.04
C VAL A 36 6.00 -12.52 -1.29
N GLU A 37 5.67 -12.71 -0.01
CA GLU A 37 6.15 -13.86 0.77
C GLU A 37 5.63 -15.18 0.19
N GLY A 38 4.38 -15.18 -0.30
CA GLY A 38 3.81 -16.35 -0.95
C GLY A 38 4.37 -16.63 -2.34
N ASP A 39 4.90 -15.61 -3.00
CA ASP A 39 5.52 -15.71 -4.32
C ASP A 39 6.68 -14.73 -4.44
N PRO A 40 7.90 -15.14 -4.05
CA PRO A 40 9.05 -14.25 -4.06
C PRO A 40 9.41 -13.65 -5.43
N ALA A 41 8.97 -14.28 -6.53
CA ALA A 41 9.18 -13.73 -7.87
C ALA A 41 8.49 -12.36 -8.04
N LYS A 42 7.46 -12.09 -7.25
CA LYS A 42 6.73 -10.81 -7.29
C LYS A 42 7.47 -9.67 -6.61
N ALA A 43 8.56 -9.95 -5.89
CA ALA A 43 9.37 -8.92 -5.23
C ALA A 43 9.84 -7.85 -6.21
N LYS A 44 10.13 -8.22 -7.46
CA LYS A 44 10.55 -7.26 -8.49
C LYS A 44 9.48 -6.21 -8.79
N GLN A 45 8.22 -6.61 -8.76
CA GLN A 45 7.10 -5.72 -9.07
C GLN A 45 6.90 -4.64 -8.01
N VAL A 46 7.27 -4.93 -6.76
CA VAL A 46 7.09 -4.00 -5.65
C VAL A 46 8.39 -3.34 -5.19
N ARG A 47 9.50 -3.60 -5.87
CA ARG A 47 10.82 -3.09 -5.44
C ARG A 47 10.84 -1.57 -5.33
N ARG A 48 10.31 -0.88 -6.32
CA ARG A 48 10.28 0.58 -6.32
C ARG A 48 9.40 1.12 -5.20
N PHE A 49 8.27 0.47 -4.98
CA PHE A 49 7.39 0.81 -3.87
C PHE A 49 8.11 0.65 -2.53
N ALA A 50 8.75 -0.49 -2.30
CA ALA A 50 9.41 -0.79 -1.04
C ALA A 50 10.63 0.09 -0.78
N ASN A 51 11.38 0.43 -1.82
CA ASN A 51 12.64 1.16 -1.69
C ASN A 51 12.48 2.68 -1.70
N TYR A 52 11.42 3.20 -2.31
CA TYR A 52 11.23 4.65 -2.46
C TYR A 52 9.93 5.14 -1.84
N TYR A 53 8.80 4.57 -2.23
CA TYR A 53 7.50 5.04 -1.75
C TYR A 53 7.30 4.86 -0.26
N LEU A 54 7.57 3.67 0.24
CA LEU A 54 7.33 3.35 1.65
C LEU A 54 8.23 4.16 2.59
N PRO A 55 9.57 4.26 2.35
CA PRO A 55 10.42 5.09 3.18
C PRO A 55 10.03 6.56 3.17
N ASP A 56 9.68 7.11 2.00
CA ASP A 56 9.27 8.51 1.89
C ASP A 56 7.96 8.77 2.64
N ALA A 57 7.00 7.86 2.56
CA ALA A 57 5.74 7.97 3.28
C ALA A 57 5.97 8.00 4.79
N VAL A 58 6.81 7.10 5.30
CA VAL A 58 7.16 7.06 6.72
C VAL A 58 7.86 8.35 7.14
N HIS A 59 8.79 8.83 6.32
CA HIS A 59 9.54 10.06 6.62
C HIS A 59 8.60 11.27 6.76
N VAL A 60 7.68 11.46 5.82
CA VAL A 60 6.72 12.57 5.86
C VAL A 60 5.86 12.50 7.13
N LEU A 61 5.38 11.31 7.46
CA LEU A 61 4.53 11.11 8.64
C LEU A 61 5.31 11.32 9.94
N GLU A 62 6.57 10.92 9.99
CA GLU A 62 7.44 11.17 11.15
C GLU A 62 7.67 12.66 11.36
N GLN A 63 7.87 13.43 10.29
CA GLN A 63 8.03 14.87 10.36
C GLN A 63 6.76 15.54 10.91
N TYR A 64 5.61 15.09 10.44
CA TYR A 64 4.33 15.60 10.94
C TYR A 64 4.14 15.27 12.43
N ALA A 65 4.45 14.05 12.84
CA ALA A 65 4.36 13.64 14.24
C ALA A 65 5.25 14.50 15.14
N LYS A 66 6.45 14.86 14.67
CA LYS A 66 7.37 15.72 15.38
C LYS A 66 6.78 17.11 15.57
N LEU A 67 6.18 17.69 14.53
CA LEU A 67 5.52 18.99 14.61
C LEU A 67 4.34 18.96 15.58
N ALA A 68 3.55 17.89 15.54
CA ALA A 68 2.41 17.71 16.44
C ALA A 68 2.85 17.67 17.91
N LYS A 69 3.95 16.98 18.22
CA LYS A 69 4.51 16.90 19.57
C LYS A 69 5.02 18.24 20.07
N GLN A 70 5.55 19.06 19.19
CA GLN A 70 6.05 20.40 19.55
C GLN A 70 4.92 21.38 19.84
N GLY A 71 3.68 20.98 19.60
CA GLY A 71 2.52 21.82 19.89
C GLY A 71 2.44 23.04 18.99
N VAL A 72 3.00 22.99 17.80
CA VAL A 72 2.94 24.09 16.83
C VAL A 72 1.48 24.39 16.50
N ARG A 73 1.07 25.65 16.66
CA ARG A 73 -0.30 26.12 16.45
C ARG A 73 -0.29 27.36 15.59
N GLY A 74 -1.45 27.68 15.02
CA GLY A 74 -1.64 28.85 14.19
C GLY A 74 -1.94 28.50 12.74
N ALA A 75 -1.99 29.52 11.87
CA ALA A 75 -2.37 29.35 10.48
C ALA A 75 -1.41 28.43 9.72
N ASN A 76 -0.10 28.56 9.97
CA ASN A 76 0.89 27.73 9.31
C ASN A 76 0.75 26.25 9.70
N ALA A 77 0.50 25.97 10.99
CA ALA A 77 0.30 24.62 11.48
C ALA A 77 -0.95 24.00 10.86
N ALA A 78 -2.05 24.76 10.77
CA ALA A 78 -3.27 24.30 10.16
C ALA A 78 -3.09 23.99 8.67
N SER A 79 -2.33 24.82 7.97
CA SER A 79 -2.02 24.63 6.55
C SER A 79 -1.19 23.37 6.33
N ILE A 80 -0.16 23.15 7.15
CA ILE A 80 0.69 21.95 7.11
C ILE A 80 -0.15 20.71 7.38
N ARG A 81 -1.03 20.75 8.38
CA ARG A 81 -1.91 19.64 8.72
C ARG A 81 -2.80 19.26 7.53
N ALA A 82 -3.44 20.23 6.90
CA ALA A 82 -4.32 19.97 5.75
C ALA A 82 -3.54 19.36 4.59
N GLU A 83 -2.32 19.83 4.36
CA GLU A 83 -1.46 19.32 3.32
C GLU A 83 -1.02 17.88 3.58
N VAL A 84 -0.64 17.58 4.83
CA VAL A 84 -0.24 16.23 5.23
C VAL A 84 -1.43 15.26 5.13
N GLU A 85 -2.61 15.65 5.57
CA GLU A 85 -3.82 14.83 5.46
C GLU A 85 -4.14 14.48 4.00
N ARG A 86 -4.04 15.48 3.11
CA ARG A 86 -4.29 15.28 1.68
C ARG A 86 -3.25 14.35 1.07
N ASN A 87 -1.97 14.57 1.39
CA ASN A 87 -0.87 13.75 0.87
C ASN A 87 -0.94 12.32 1.42
N ALA A 88 -1.32 12.15 2.68
CA ALA A 88 -1.49 10.83 3.28
C ALA A 88 -2.58 10.02 2.55
N GLY A 89 -3.68 10.67 2.20
CA GLY A 89 -4.73 10.03 1.39
C GLY A 89 -4.22 9.57 0.03
N SER A 90 -3.43 10.40 -0.63
CA SER A 90 -2.81 10.05 -1.92
C SER A 90 -1.82 8.90 -1.79
N ILE A 91 -1.03 8.89 -0.73
CA ILE A 91 -0.08 7.81 -0.45
C ILE A 91 -0.83 6.51 -0.18
N ALA A 92 -1.91 6.56 0.61
CA ALA A 92 -2.74 5.38 0.87
C ALA A 92 -3.33 4.81 -0.42
N THR A 93 -3.78 5.67 -1.31
CA THR A 93 -4.27 5.26 -2.63
C THR A 93 -3.17 4.61 -3.46
N ALA A 94 -1.94 5.13 -3.40
CA ALA A 94 -0.79 4.53 -4.09
C ALA A 94 -0.49 3.13 -3.56
N PHE A 95 -0.59 2.91 -2.26
CA PHE A 95 -0.42 1.58 -1.64
C PHE A 95 -1.48 0.60 -2.16
N GLU A 96 -2.73 1.05 -2.19
CA GLU A 96 -3.84 0.23 -2.66
C GLU A 96 -3.72 -0.09 -4.15
N ASN A 97 -3.27 0.88 -4.96
CA ASN A 97 -3.03 0.66 -6.38
C ASN A 97 -1.89 -0.34 -6.62
N GLN A 98 -0.85 -0.30 -5.78
CA GLN A 98 0.24 -1.27 -5.88
C GLN A 98 -0.25 -2.68 -5.59
N LEU A 99 -1.09 -2.84 -4.56
CA LEU A 99 -1.70 -4.13 -4.25
C LEU A 99 -2.59 -4.62 -5.39
N ASP A 100 -3.40 -3.73 -5.93
CA ASP A 100 -4.30 -4.05 -7.04
C ASP A 100 -3.51 -4.50 -8.28
N ALA A 101 -2.38 -3.84 -8.56
CA ALA A 101 -1.51 -4.24 -9.67
C ALA A 101 -0.94 -5.66 -9.49
N LEU A 102 -0.62 -6.05 -8.26
CA LEU A 102 -0.19 -7.42 -7.97
C LEU A 102 -1.31 -8.42 -8.22
N TYR A 103 -2.53 -8.11 -7.80
CA TYR A 103 -3.68 -8.98 -8.03
C TYR A 103 -4.04 -9.08 -9.52
N ALA A 104 -3.90 -7.98 -10.25
CA ALA A 104 -4.14 -7.97 -11.70
C ALA A 104 -3.17 -8.92 -12.43
N ALA A 105 -1.91 -8.92 -12.03
CA ALA A 105 -0.91 -9.84 -12.58
C ALA A 105 -1.29 -11.30 -12.31
N GLU A 106 -1.72 -11.63 -11.09
CA GLU A 106 -2.18 -12.96 -10.72
C GLU A 106 -3.41 -13.38 -11.54
N SER A 107 -4.33 -12.45 -11.72
CA SER A 107 -5.55 -12.70 -12.50
C SER A 107 -5.23 -13.00 -13.96
N MET A 108 -4.27 -12.30 -14.54
CA MET A 108 -3.83 -12.55 -15.92
C MET A 108 -3.19 -13.93 -16.06
N ASP A 109 -2.34 -14.33 -15.12
CA ASP A 109 -1.71 -15.63 -15.10
C ASP A 109 -2.76 -16.74 -15.00
N LEU A 110 -3.72 -16.58 -14.11
CA LEU A 110 -4.81 -17.53 -13.95
C LEU A 110 -5.65 -17.64 -15.22
N SER A 111 -5.97 -16.52 -15.85
CA SER A 111 -6.73 -16.51 -17.11
C SER A 111 -6.00 -17.25 -18.22
N ALA A 112 -4.68 -17.07 -18.33
CA ALA A 112 -3.86 -17.78 -19.31
C ALA A 112 -3.88 -19.28 -19.04
N ASP A 113 -3.72 -19.69 -17.78
CA ASP A 113 -3.76 -21.11 -17.39
C ASP A 113 -5.10 -21.74 -17.68
N LEU A 114 -6.20 -21.03 -17.41
CA LEU A 114 -7.54 -21.51 -17.72
C LEU A 114 -7.75 -21.69 -19.23
N THR A 115 -7.22 -20.78 -20.03
CA THR A 115 -7.30 -20.88 -21.50
C THR A 115 -6.58 -22.11 -22.00
N VAL A 116 -5.37 -22.37 -21.49
CA VAL A 116 -4.61 -23.57 -21.84
C VAL A 116 -5.39 -24.83 -21.48
N LEU A 117 -5.94 -24.87 -20.26
CA LEU A 117 -6.71 -26.02 -19.81
C LEU A 117 -7.94 -26.26 -20.69
N GLN A 118 -8.67 -25.21 -21.05
CA GLN A 118 -9.82 -25.32 -21.94
C GLN A 118 -9.44 -25.87 -23.30
N ASN A 119 -8.32 -25.43 -23.87
CA ASN A 119 -7.82 -25.92 -25.15
C ASN A 119 -7.43 -27.38 -25.07
N MET A 120 -6.82 -27.80 -23.97
CA MET A 120 -6.49 -29.23 -23.78
C MET A 120 -7.74 -30.09 -23.70
N LEU A 121 -8.76 -29.63 -22.99
CA LEU A 121 -10.04 -30.34 -22.86
C LEU A 121 -10.73 -30.48 -24.21
N ARG A 122 -10.72 -29.45 -25.05
CA ARG A 122 -11.27 -29.50 -26.40
C ARG A 122 -10.52 -30.48 -27.27
N GLY A 123 -9.18 -30.45 -27.22
CA GLY A 123 -8.34 -31.35 -27.98
C GLY A 123 -8.57 -32.80 -27.63
N GLN A 124 -9.01 -33.11 -26.43
CA GLN A 124 -9.33 -34.45 -25.98
C GLN A 124 -10.82 -34.82 -26.14
N GLY A 125 -11.62 -33.89 -26.67
CA GLY A 125 -13.07 -34.11 -26.81
C GLY A 125 -13.83 -34.11 -25.50
N LEU A 126 -13.24 -33.60 -24.42
CA LEU A 126 -13.84 -33.56 -23.08
C LEU A 126 -14.65 -32.28 -22.82
N SER A 127 -14.52 -31.28 -23.67
CA SER A 127 -15.24 -30.02 -23.62
C SER A 127 -16.09 -29.83 -24.86
N GLN A 128 -17.30 -29.36 -24.66
CA GLN A 128 -18.18 -29.04 -25.78
C GLN A 128 -18.26 -27.58 -26.07
#